data_739be4ae1b176865204b1147b3bd6687
#
_entry.id   739be4ae1b176865204b1147b3bd6687
#
_cell.length_a   1.000
_cell.length_b   1.000
_cell.length_c   1.000
_cell.angle_alpha   90.00
_cell.angle_beta   90.00
_cell.angle_gamma   90.00
#
_symmetry.space_group_name_H-M   'P 1'
#
loop_
_entity.id
_entity.type
_entity.pdbx_description
1 polymer ?
#
loop_
_entity_poly.entity_id
_entity_poly.type
_entity_poly.pdbx_seq_one_letter_code
_entity_poly.pdbx_strand_id
1 'polypeptide(L)'
;IATKEAYRLCCTRATMARYYRNMGFYYLSAYKPEVARACYIYSNIYYKTDNADAELSYIEQALNQETPKLSVKEMQKMFDDEGIEPGPSSDTIGVIYRVGQIMMESQDYRLAKDCFSIVYDITQEEQLEKLLEELENV
;
A
#
# COMPACT_ATOMS: atom_id res chain seq x y z
N ILE A 1 -10.61 7.02 23.19
CA ILE A 1 -10.80 5.93 22.22
C ILE A 1 -10.91 6.49 20.82
N ALA A 2 -10.05 6.00 19.96
CA ALA A 2 -10.17 6.35 18.55
C ALA A 2 -11.52 5.85 18.03
N THR A 3 -12.26 6.71 17.35
CA THR A 3 -13.54 6.32 16.78
C THR A 3 -13.32 5.41 15.57
N LYS A 4 -14.37 4.66 15.20
CA LYS A 4 -14.36 3.84 13.98
C LYS A 4 -13.94 4.68 12.77
N GLU A 5 -14.37 5.94 12.73
CA GLU A 5 -14.06 6.86 11.65
C GLU A 5 -12.58 7.25 11.62
N ALA A 6 -11.97 7.49 12.78
CA ALA A 6 -10.54 7.77 12.86
C ALA A 6 -9.71 6.58 12.36
N TYR A 7 -10.12 5.36 12.71
CA TYR A 7 -9.48 4.15 12.19
C TYR A 7 -9.61 4.05 10.68
N ARG A 8 -10.77 4.40 10.13
CA ARG A 8 -10.96 4.40 8.67
C ARG A 8 -9.98 5.31 7.97
N LEU A 9 -9.72 6.50 8.52
CA LEU A 9 -8.75 7.43 7.94
C LEU A 9 -7.34 6.84 7.91
N CYS A 10 -6.95 6.08 8.94
CA CYS A 10 -5.65 5.41 8.99
C CYS A 10 -5.58 4.20 8.09
N CYS A 11 -6.70 3.52 7.88
CA CYS A 11 -6.73 2.21 7.23
C CYS A 11 -7.17 2.24 5.77
N THR A 12 -7.58 3.40 5.22
CA THR A 12 -8.07 3.44 3.85
C THR A 12 -6.96 3.17 2.86
N ARG A 13 -7.33 2.49 1.78
CA ARG A 13 -6.39 2.25 0.69
C ARG A 13 -5.91 3.58 0.09
N ALA A 14 -6.77 4.58 0.04
CA ALA A 14 -6.41 5.91 -0.44
C ALA A 14 -5.30 6.56 0.41
N THR A 15 -5.35 6.39 1.72
CA THR A 15 -4.32 6.90 2.64
C THR A 15 -2.98 6.22 2.40
N MET A 16 -2.99 4.89 2.23
CA MET A 16 -1.77 4.15 1.94
C MET A 16 -1.19 4.55 0.58
N ALA A 17 -2.04 4.70 -0.41
CA ALA A 17 -1.61 5.15 -1.74
C ALA A 17 -0.95 6.54 -1.68
N ARG A 18 -1.54 7.45 -0.91
CA ARG A 18 -0.98 8.78 -0.71
C ARG A 18 0.42 8.73 -0.10
N TYR A 19 0.61 7.87 0.90
CA TYR A 19 1.92 7.68 1.51
C TYR A 19 2.97 7.31 0.46
N TYR A 20 2.66 6.32 -0.37
CA TYR A 20 3.62 5.88 -1.40
C TYR A 20 3.81 6.92 -2.51
N ARG A 21 2.77 7.68 -2.87
CA ARG A 21 2.95 8.79 -3.82
C ARG A 21 3.87 9.86 -3.27
N ASN A 22 3.74 10.18 -1.99
CA ASN A 22 4.62 11.15 -1.34
C ASN A 22 6.06 10.65 -1.31
N MET A 23 6.26 9.37 -1.04
CA MET A 23 7.60 8.76 -1.10
C MET A 23 8.13 8.79 -2.54
N GLY A 24 7.29 8.51 -3.52
CA GLY A 24 7.67 8.60 -4.94
C GLY A 24 8.16 9.99 -5.31
N PHE A 25 7.43 11.00 -4.90
CA PHE A 25 7.83 12.39 -5.13
C PHE A 25 9.18 12.71 -4.48
N TYR A 26 9.37 12.26 -3.23
CA TYR A 26 10.64 12.45 -2.53
C TYR A 26 11.80 11.83 -3.30
N TYR A 27 11.68 10.58 -3.72
CA TYR A 27 12.75 9.88 -4.41
C TYR A 27 13.00 10.41 -5.82
N LEU A 28 11.96 10.89 -6.48
CA LEU A 28 12.12 11.57 -7.77
C LEU A 28 12.96 12.84 -7.58
N SER A 29 12.69 13.62 -6.54
CA SER A 29 13.45 14.81 -6.20
C SER A 29 14.89 14.48 -5.77
N ALA A 30 15.11 13.29 -5.24
CA ALA A 30 16.44 12.81 -4.82
C ALA A 30 17.22 12.14 -5.96
N TYR A 31 16.74 12.24 -7.20
CA TYR A 31 17.36 11.66 -8.38
C TYR A 31 17.47 10.14 -8.35
N LYS A 32 16.45 9.48 -7.78
CA LYS A 32 16.34 8.01 -7.74
C LYS A 32 15.06 7.57 -8.46
N PRO A 33 15.02 7.68 -9.78
CA PRO A 33 13.78 7.44 -10.55
C PRO A 33 13.29 5.99 -10.49
N GLU A 34 14.17 5.01 -10.35
CA GLU A 34 13.74 3.62 -10.24
C GLU A 34 12.97 3.36 -8.94
N VAL A 35 13.44 3.91 -7.83
CA VAL A 35 12.76 3.80 -6.53
C VAL A 35 11.45 4.56 -6.56
N ALA A 36 11.46 5.78 -7.12
CA ALA A 36 10.27 6.59 -7.29
C ALA A 36 9.21 5.83 -8.11
N ARG A 37 9.63 5.20 -9.20
CA ARG A 37 8.76 4.41 -10.06
C ARG A 37 8.08 3.28 -9.28
N ALA A 38 8.86 2.55 -8.49
CA ALA A 38 8.31 1.47 -7.66
C ALA A 38 7.28 2.02 -6.67
N CYS A 39 7.54 3.19 -6.07
CA CYS A 39 6.58 3.83 -5.15
C CYS A 39 5.27 4.16 -5.84
N TYR A 40 5.31 4.71 -7.05
CA TYR A 40 4.09 5.04 -7.79
C TYR A 40 3.34 3.80 -8.26
N ILE A 41 4.03 2.77 -8.71
CA ILE A 41 3.40 1.49 -9.06
C ILE A 41 2.70 0.91 -7.81
N TYR A 42 3.39 0.92 -6.69
CA TYR A 42 2.87 0.37 -5.44
C TYR A 42 1.65 1.18 -4.95
N SER A 43 1.68 2.50 -5.10
CA SER A 43 0.54 3.34 -4.75
C SER A 43 -0.71 2.96 -5.54
N ASN A 44 -0.56 2.62 -6.82
CA ASN A 44 -1.67 2.22 -7.67
C ASN A 44 -2.26 0.86 -7.29
N ILE A 45 -1.50 0.00 -6.62
CA ILE A 45 -2.02 -1.25 -6.07
C ILE A 45 -3.04 -0.96 -4.98
N TYR A 46 -2.79 0.04 -4.15
CA TYR A 46 -3.74 0.45 -3.11
C TYR A 46 -4.92 1.21 -3.68
N TYR A 47 -4.66 2.24 -4.47
CA TYR A 47 -5.69 3.10 -5.02
C TYR A 47 -5.13 3.83 -6.24
N LYS A 48 -5.62 3.45 -7.41
CA LYS A 48 -5.15 4.01 -8.68
C LYS A 48 -5.54 5.48 -8.80
N THR A 49 -4.60 6.33 -9.19
CA THR A 49 -4.85 7.77 -9.39
C THR A 49 -4.23 8.26 -10.69
N ASP A 50 -4.81 9.31 -11.23
CA ASP A 50 -4.27 9.99 -12.42
C ASP A 50 -2.91 10.63 -12.12
N ASN A 51 -2.73 11.11 -10.90
CA ASN A 51 -1.46 11.68 -10.44
C ASN A 51 -0.31 10.67 -10.55
N ALA A 52 -0.52 9.46 -10.02
CA ALA A 52 0.50 8.41 -10.09
C ALA A 52 0.77 8.01 -11.53
N ASP A 53 -0.27 7.89 -12.35
CA ASP A 53 -0.13 7.55 -13.76
C ASP A 53 0.65 8.61 -14.53
N ALA A 54 0.41 9.89 -14.25
CA ALA A 54 1.14 10.99 -14.87
C ALA A 54 2.62 10.97 -14.52
N GLU A 55 2.93 10.71 -13.25
CA GLU A 55 4.32 10.61 -12.80
C GLU A 55 5.02 9.39 -13.39
N LEU A 56 4.32 8.27 -13.51
CA LEU A 56 4.86 7.07 -14.16
C LEU A 56 5.16 7.34 -15.63
N SER A 57 4.30 8.06 -16.32
CA SER A 57 4.55 8.47 -17.72
C SER A 57 5.77 9.38 -17.82
N TYR A 58 5.92 10.31 -16.90
CA TYR A 58 7.08 11.18 -16.84
C TYR A 58 8.37 10.38 -16.65
N ILE A 59 8.38 9.45 -15.72
CA ILE A 59 9.54 8.60 -15.43
C ILE A 59 9.88 7.72 -16.64
N GLU A 60 8.86 7.18 -17.30
CA GLU A 60 9.02 6.36 -18.51
C GLU A 60 9.75 7.14 -19.60
N GLN A 61 9.37 8.39 -19.80
CA GLN A 61 10.03 9.27 -20.76
C GLN A 61 11.45 9.63 -20.32
N ALA A 62 11.63 9.96 -19.04
CA ALA A 62 12.93 10.36 -18.50
C ALA A 62 13.96 9.23 -18.58
N LEU A 63 13.55 8.00 -18.35
CA LEU A 63 14.42 6.83 -18.41
C LEU A 63 14.47 6.19 -19.80
N ASN A 64 13.60 6.62 -20.70
CA ASN A 64 13.43 6.00 -22.01
C ASN A 64 13.21 4.49 -21.91
N GLN A 65 12.36 4.09 -20.97
CA GLN A 65 12.03 2.70 -20.69
C GLN A 65 10.54 2.60 -20.39
N GLU A 66 9.91 1.53 -20.84
CA GLU A 66 8.53 1.23 -20.45
C GLU A 66 8.47 0.94 -18.96
N THR A 67 7.34 1.27 -18.33
CA THR A 67 7.11 0.95 -16.94
C THR A 67 7.09 -0.58 -16.78
N PRO A 68 8.01 -1.16 -15.99
CA PRO A 68 8.08 -2.61 -15.82
C PRO A 68 6.94 -3.12 -14.96
N LYS A 69 6.66 -4.42 -15.10
CA LYS A 69 5.75 -5.10 -14.18
C LYS A 69 6.58 -5.64 -13.01
N LEU A 70 6.43 -4.99 -11.86
CA LEU A 70 7.14 -5.38 -10.66
C LEU A 70 6.18 -6.12 -9.74
N SER A 71 6.64 -7.23 -9.16
CA SER A 71 5.87 -7.94 -8.15
C SER A 71 5.89 -7.17 -6.83
N VAL A 72 4.92 -7.44 -5.96
CA VAL A 72 4.89 -6.83 -4.63
C VAL A 72 6.18 -7.13 -3.88
N LYS A 73 6.66 -8.37 -3.96
CA LYS A 73 7.90 -8.78 -3.26
C LYS A 73 9.13 -8.03 -3.77
N GLU A 74 9.23 -7.84 -5.09
CA GLU A 74 10.34 -7.08 -5.68
C GLU A 74 10.32 -5.64 -5.18
N MET A 75 9.14 -5.00 -5.17
CA MET A 75 9.01 -3.63 -4.70
C MET A 75 9.30 -3.51 -3.20
N GLN A 76 8.81 -4.46 -2.40
CA GLN A 76 9.10 -4.48 -0.96
C GLN A 76 10.60 -4.58 -0.68
N LYS A 77 11.30 -5.41 -1.46
CA LYS A 77 12.75 -5.52 -1.34
C LYS A 77 13.44 -4.19 -1.67
N MET A 78 13.00 -3.53 -2.72
CA MET A 78 13.53 -2.20 -3.06
C MET A 78 13.31 -1.20 -1.93
N PHE A 79 12.13 -1.23 -1.33
CA PHE A 79 11.79 -0.34 -0.21
C PHE A 79 12.64 -0.64 1.02
N ASP A 80 12.85 -1.91 1.34
CA ASP A 80 13.70 -2.32 2.45
C ASP A 80 15.14 -1.85 2.24
N ASP A 81 15.66 -2.02 1.04
CA ASP A 81 17.03 -1.62 0.70
C ASP A 81 17.21 -0.09 0.82
N GLU A 82 16.16 0.68 0.57
CA GLU A 82 16.19 2.14 0.70
C GLU A 82 15.81 2.63 2.10
N GLY A 83 15.36 1.75 2.98
CA GLY A 83 14.93 2.11 4.32
C GLY A 83 13.55 2.76 4.37
N ILE A 84 12.70 2.46 3.38
CA ILE A 84 11.32 2.95 3.35
C ILE A 84 10.47 2.07 4.26
N GLU A 85 9.85 2.69 5.29
CA GLU A 85 8.97 1.97 6.20
C GLU A 85 7.70 1.50 5.47
N PRO A 86 7.19 0.31 5.79
CA PRO A 86 5.97 -0.20 5.18
C PRO A 86 4.74 0.55 5.71
N GLY A 87 4.32 1.53 4.97
CA GLY A 87 3.23 2.42 5.35
C GLY A 87 3.72 3.60 6.19
N PRO A 88 2.82 4.39 6.78
CA PRO A 88 3.20 5.58 7.56
C PRO A 88 4.10 5.28 8.74
N SER A 89 3.93 4.09 9.34
CA SER A 89 4.85 3.58 10.37
C SER A 89 4.61 2.09 10.56
N SER A 90 5.58 1.37 11.13
CA SER A 90 5.42 -0.06 11.44
C SER A 90 4.30 -0.28 12.47
N ASP A 91 4.09 0.66 13.38
CA ASP A 91 2.99 0.59 14.35
C ASP A 91 1.63 0.67 13.65
N THR A 92 1.55 1.42 12.56
CA THR A 92 0.31 1.56 11.79
C THR A 92 -0.16 0.21 11.26
N ILE A 93 0.75 -0.66 10.85
CA ILE A 93 0.38 -2.00 10.36
C ILE A 93 -0.31 -2.78 11.48
N GLY A 94 0.23 -2.73 12.68
CA GLY A 94 -0.38 -3.37 13.84
C GLY A 94 -1.78 -2.81 14.14
N VAL A 95 -1.94 -1.50 14.03
CA VAL A 95 -3.24 -0.85 14.22
C VAL A 95 -4.23 -1.31 13.15
N ILE A 96 -3.81 -1.34 11.88
CA ILE A 96 -4.67 -1.77 10.77
C ILE A 96 -5.13 -3.23 10.97
N TYR A 97 -4.20 -4.10 11.35
CA TYR A 97 -4.53 -5.50 11.61
C TYR A 97 -5.54 -5.62 12.77
N ARG A 98 -5.32 -4.88 13.84
CA ARG A 98 -6.21 -4.88 15.00
C ARG A 98 -7.61 -4.39 14.64
N VAL A 99 -7.71 -3.33 13.83
CA VAL A 99 -9.00 -2.84 13.35
C VAL A 99 -9.70 -3.89 12.52
N GLY A 100 -8.97 -4.61 11.68
CA GLY A 100 -9.53 -5.73 10.91
C GLY A 100 -10.15 -6.79 11.81
N GLN A 101 -9.47 -7.17 12.89
CA GLN A 101 -9.98 -8.13 13.85
C GLN A 101 -11.26 -7.62 14.53
N ILE A 102 -11.29 -6.36 14.95
CA ILE A 102 -12.47 -5.76 15.59
C ILE A 102 -13.64 -5.74 14.61
N MET A 103 -13.39 -5.40 13.35
CA MET A 103 -14.45 -5.38 12.34
C MET A 103 -14.98 -6.78 12.05
N MET A 104 -14.14 -7.81 12.09
CA MET A 104 -14.58 -9.21 11.99
C MET A 104 -15.55 -9.56 13.11
N GLU A 105 -15.20 -9.22 14.34
CA GLU A 105 -16.04 -9.47 15.51
C GLU A 105 -17.38 -8.74 15.42
N SER A 106 -17.37 -7.55 14.82
CA SER A 106 -18.58 -6.73 14.63
C SER A 106 -19.35 -7.10 13.36
N GLN A 107 -18.90 -8.10 12.63
CA GLN A 107 -19.50 -8.55 11.36
C GLN A 107 -19.49 -7.49 10.26
N ASP A 108 -18.59 -6.51 10.35
CA ASP A 108 -18.34 -5.56 9.27
C ASP A 108 -17.26 -6.14 8.36
N TYR A 109 -17.64 -7.12 7.58
CA TYR A 109 -16.70 -7.90 6.77
C TYR A 109 -16.04 -7.08 5.66
N ARG A 110 -16.74 -6.08 5.15
CA ARG A 110 -16.20 -5.21 4.11
C ARG A 110 -14.98 -4.42 4.62
N LEU A 111 -15.12 -3.79 5.80
CA LEU A 111 -14.02 -3.03 6.38
C LEU A 111 -12.90 -3.96 6.87
N ALA A 112 -13.28 -5.12 7.41
CA ALA A 112 -12.30 -6.13 7.81
C ALA A 112 -11.45 -6.57 6.61
N LYS A 113 -12.11 -6.84 5.49
CA LYS A 113 -11.43 -7.23 4.25
C LYS A 113 -10.46 -6.15 3.78
N ASP A 114 -10.89 -4.88 3.81
CA ASP A 114 -10.03 -3.77 3.43
C ASP A 114 -8.78 -3.70 4.31
N CYS A 115 -8.93 -3.82 5.62
CA CYS A 115 -7.82 -3.81 6.56
C CYS A 115 -6.85 -4.96 6.31
N PHE A 116 -7.37 -6.17 6.20
CA PHE A 116 -6.53 -7.35 5.98
C PHE A 116 -5.85 -7.33 4.61
N SER A 117 -6.51 -6.77 3.59
CA SER A 117 -5.89 -6.60 2.27
C SER A 117 -4.68 -5.68 2.32
N ILE A 118 -4.78 -4.59 3.08
CA ILE A 118 -3.66 -3.66 3.24
C ILE A 118 -2.50 -4.35 3.94
N VAL A 119 -2.77 -5.05 5.04
CA VAL A 119 -1.73 -5.77 5.78
C VAL A 119 -1.10 -6.85 4.91
N TYR A 120 -1.92 -7.61 4.18
CA TYR A 120 -1.41 -8.64 3.28
C TYR A 120 -0.51 -8.05 2.18
N ASP A 121 -0.93 -6.95 1.55
CA ASP A 121 -0.14 -6.30 0.50
C ASP A 121 1.25 -5.90 1.02
N ILE A 122 1.34 -5.53 2.31
CA ILE A 122 2.61 -5.13 2.92
C ILE A 122 3.43 -6.34 3.37
N THR A 123 2.81 -7.30 4.07
CA THR A 123 3.51 -8.39 4.74
C THR A 123 3.62 -9.66 3.91
N GLN A 124 2.70 -9.89 2.98
CA GLN A 124 2.62 -11.11 2.17
C GLN A 124 2.49 -12.37 3.03
N GLU A 125 1.89 -12.26 4.20
CA GLU A 125 1.69 -13.40 5.10
C GLU A 125 0.62 -14.36 4.54
N GLU A 126 0.97 -15.61 4.44
CA GLU A 126 0.12 -16.67 3.86
C GLU A 126 -1.19 -16.83 4.62
N GLN A 127 -1.15 -16.65 5.94
CA GLN A 127 -2.35 -16.74 6.78
C GLN A 127 -3.41 -15.71 6.40
N LEU A 128 -2.97 -14.50 6.02
CA LEU A 128 -3.87 -13.43 5.58
C LEU A 128 -4.46 -13.74 4.21
N GLU A 129 -3.69 -14.36 3.33
CA GLU A 129 -4.18 -14.78 2.02
C GLU A 129 -5.37 -15.73 2.18
N LYS A 130 -5.25 -16.71 3.06
CA LYS A 130 -6.32 -17.66 3.34
C LYS A 130 -7.55 -16.98 3.94
N LEU A 131 -7.32 -16.07 4.88
CA LEU A 131 -8.41 -15.32 5.51
C LEU A 131 -9.16 -14.47 4.48
N LEU A 132 -8.45 -13.83 3.56
CA LEU A 132 -9.06 -13.04 2.50
C LEU A 132 -9.88 -13.90 1.56
N GLU A 133 -9.41 -15.11 1.23
CA GLU A 133 -10.19 -16.06 0.43
C GLU A 133 -11.49 -16.44 1.11
N GLU A 134 -11.46 -16.68 2.41
CA GLU A 134 -12.67 -16.96 3.19
C GLU A 134 -13.64 -15.79 3.17
N LEU A 135 -13.12 -14.56 3.28
CA LEU A 135 -13.94 -13.35 3.28
C LEU A 135 -14.58 -13.05 1.91
N GLU A 136 -14.01 -13.55 0.82
CA GLU A 136 -14.60 -13.42 -0.51
C GLU A 136 -15.95 -14.13 -0.61
N ASN A 137 -16.19 -15.15 0.21
CA ASN A 137 -17.39 -15.99 0.19
C ASN A 137 -18.46 -15.54 1.20
N VAL A 138 -18.27 -14.42 1.83
CA VAL A 138 -19.22 -13.92 2.85
C VAL A 138 -20.14 -12.85 2.29
#